data_cbfa4b990f6f0a03aca33fa0ec11ef7d
#
_entry.id   cbfa4b990f6f0a03aca33fa0ec11ef7d
#
_cell.length_a   1.000
_cell.length_b   1.000
_cell.length_c   1.000
_cell.angle_alpha   90.00
_cell.angle_beta   90.00
_cell.angle_gamma   90.00
#
_symmetry.space_group_name_H-M   'P 1'
#
loop_
_entity.id
_entity.type
_entity.pdbx_description
1 polymer ?
#
loop_
_entity_poly.entity_id
_entity_poly.type
_entity_poly.pdbx_seq_one_letter_code
_entity_poly.pdbx_strand_id
1 'polypeptide(L)'
;MRVDGRWHRFQDGALRPVIDAAVFSPSGVWQNITMLLDCGADRTVFDASLLSLLTPLASSQNLELAGVGGKADSKVIETRLAFVRDDGNRVTVQGRFSVFTDIKSSDVSVLGRDITNNFHVIYSYPGRQVIMLTQPHAYRIESA
;
A
#
# COMPACT_ATOMS: atom_id res chain seq x y z
N MET A 1 3.36 -2.88 -17.88
CA MET A 1 2.41 -2.09 -17.08
C MET A 1 3.22 -1.27 -16.09
N ARG A 2 2.88 0.00 -15.92
CA ARG A 2 3.50 0.92 -14.97
C ARG A 2 2.44 1.57 -14.09
N VAL A 3 2.75 1.70 -12.80
CA VAL A 3 1.98 2.47 -11.83
C VAL A 3 2.93 3.50 -11.24
N ASP A 4 2.56 4.77 -11.31
CA ASP A 4 3.35 5.86 -10.79
C ASP A 4 2.95 6.22 -9.37
N GLY A 5 3.94 6.35 -8.51
CA GLY A 5 3.81 6.92 -7.18
C GLY A 5 4.45 8.31 -7.10
N ARG A 6 4.68 8.73 -5.89
CA ARG A 6 5.32 10.02 -5.62
C ARG A 6 6.07 10.03 -4.30
N TRP A 7 6.94 11.02 -4.12
CA TRP A 7 7.51 11.37 -2.84
C TRP A 7 6.55 12.32 -2.12
N HIS A 8 6.02 11.88 -0.98
CA HIS A 8 5.05 12.62 -0.17
C HIS A 8 5.71 13.12 1.12
N ARG A 9 5.46 14.40 1.46
CA ARG A 9 5.93 14.98 2.72
C ARG A 9 4.92 14.69 3.82
N PHE A 10 5.37 13.96 4.84
CA PHE A 10 4.58 13.66 6.02
C PHE A 10 4.64 14.81 7.05
N GLN A 11 3.82 14.72 8.10
CA GLN A 11 3.74 15.76 9.14
C GLN A 11 5.06 15.97 9.88
N ASP A 12 5.88 14.94 10.02
CA ASP A 12 7.23 15.02 10.59
C ASP A 12 8.27 15.68 9.66
N GLY A 13 7.84 16.15 8.48
CA GLY A 13 8.68 16.78 7.47
C GLY A 13 9.46 15.81 6.58
N ALA A 14 9.44 14.52 6.88
CA ALA A 14 10.14 13.53 6.07
C ALA A 14 9.41 13.27 4.74
N LEU A 15 10.19 13.13 3.66
CA LEU A 15 9.71 12.68 2.36
C LEU A 15 9.81 11.17 2.28
N ARG A 16 8.68 10.50 2.00
CA ARG A 16 8.62 9.05 1.85
C ARG A 16 7.94 8.66 0.55
N PRO A 17 8.32 7.52 -0.04
CA PRO A 17 7.69 7.04 -1.27
C PRO A 17 6.29 6.51 -0.97
N VAL A 18 5.31 6.99 -1.71
CA VAL A 18 3.92 6.54 -1.58
C VAL A 18 3.33 6.19 -2.93
N ILE A 19 2.30 5.36 -2.89
CA ILE A 19 1.43 5.02 -4.00
C ILE A 19 0.01 5.40 -3.64
N ASP A 20 -0.72 6.00 -4.59
CA ASP A 20 -2.16 6.19 -4.44
C ASP A 20 -2.88 4.95 -4.96
N ALA A 21 -3.83 4.47 -4.17
CA ALA A 21 -4.60 3.28 -4.44
C ALA A 21 -6.07 3.52 -4.07
N ALA A 22 -6.91 2.54 -4.37
CA ALA A 22 -8.28 2.50 -3.87
C ALA A 22 -8.56 1.12 -3.28
N VAL A 23 -9.18 1.07 -2.12
CA VAL A 23 -9.65 -0.16 -1.48
C VAL A 23 -11.14 -0.34 -1.72
N PHE A 24 -11.55 -1.56 -2.05
CA PHE A 24 -12.95 -1.89 -2.29
C PHE A 24 -13.67 -2.07 -0.95
N SER A 25 -14.73 -1.30 -0.73
CA SER A 25 -15.53 -1.36 0.49
C SER A 25 -16.70 -2.33 0.37
N PRO A 26 -17.27 -2.81 1.49
CA PRO A 26 -18.45 -3.67 1.51
C PRO A 26 -19.68 -3.05 0.83
N SER A 27 -19.77 -1.72 0.81
CA SER A 27 -20.85 -0.98 0.15
C SER A 27 -20.74 -0.97 -1.38
N GLY A 28 -19.69 -1.57 -1.95
CA GLY A 28 -19.43 -1.58 -3.39
C GLY A 28 -18.75 -0.33 -3.92
N VAL A 29 -18.25 0.54 -3.05
CA VAL A 29 -17.57 1.79 -3.40
C VAL A 29 -16.06 1.62 -3.22
N TRP A 30 -15.30 2.24 -4.11
CA TRP A 30 -13.85 2.35 -4.01
C TRP A 30 -13.47 3.55 -3.14
N GLN A 31 -12.78 3.29 -2.03
CA GLN A 31 -12.23 4.33 -1.15
C GLN A 31 -10.78 4.62 -1.54
N ASN A 32 -10.50 5.86 -1.92
CA ASN A 32 -9.13 6.30 -2.20
C ASN A 32 -8.29 6.33 -0.93
N ILE A 33 -7.07 5.84 -1.05
CA ILE A 33 -6.08 5.79 0.04
C ILE A 33 -4.69 6.10 -0.51
N THR A 34 -3.84 6.66 0.33
CA THR A 34 -2.41 6.80 0.06
C THR A 34 -1.66 5.77 0.91
N MET A 35 -0.79 5.00 0.29
CA MET A 35 -0.06 3.93 0.96
C MET A 35 1.44 4.19 0.92
N LEU A 36 2.10 4.04 2.06
CA LEU A 36 3.57 4.03 2.15
C LEU A 36 4.11 2.78 1.45
N LEU A 37 5.02 2.95 0.51
CA LEU A 37 5.78 1.84 -0.05
C LEU A 37 6.88 1.44 0.94
N ASP A 38 6.77 0.24 1.51
CA ASP A 38 7.71 -0.25 2.51
C ASP A 38 8.23 -1.64 2.15
N CYS A 39 9.46 -1.69 1.63
CA CYS A 39 10.13 -2.95 1.31
C CYS A 39 10.52 -3.77 2.55
N GLY A 40 10.46 -3.19 3.74
CA GLY A 40 10.69 -3.88 5.01
C GLY A 40 9.44 -4.57 5.57
N ALA A 41 8.24 -4.19 5.08
CA ALA A 41 7.00 -4.79 5.52
C ALA A 41 6.67 -6.06 4.71
N ASP A 42 6.43 -7.17 5.39
CA ASP A 42 6.04 -8.43 4.74
C ASP A 42 4.60 -8.40 4.24
N ARG A 43 3.75 -7.62 4.90
CA ARG A 43 2.31 -7.56 4.66
C ARG A 43 1.83 -6.15 4.41
N THR A 44 0.84 -6.05 3.53
CA THR A 44 0.05 -4.84 3.35
C THR A 44 -0.91 -4.67 4.51
N VAL A 45 -0.89 -3.48 5.13
CA VAL A 45 -1.67 -3.16 6.32
C VAL A 45 -2.36 -1.82 6.13
N PHE A 46 -3.66 -1.79 6.31
CA PHE A 46 -4.44 -0.55 6.32
C PHE A 46 -4.37 0.11 7.70
N ASP A 47 -4.30 1.43 7.73
CA ASP A 47 -4.38 2.18 8.98
C ASP A 47 -5.76 2.03 9.64
N ALA A 48 -5.83 2.28 10.94
CA ALA A 48 -7.04 2.05 11.73
C ALA A 48 -8.22 2.96 11.37
N SER A 49 -7.99 4.05 10.62
CA SER A 49 -9.10 4.92 10.14
C SER A 49 -10.03 4.19 9.18
N LEU A 50 -9.53 3.13 8.53
CA LEU A 50 -10.31 2.28 7.61
C LEU A 50 -11.02 1.12 8.33
N LEU A 51 -10.79 0.92 9.62
CA LEU A 51 -11.30 -0.24 10.36
C LEU A 51 -12.82 -0.32 10.29
N SER A 52 -13.52 0.78 10.57
CA SER A 52 -14.99 0.80 10.56
C SER A 52 -15.57 0.50 9.18
N LEU A 53 -14.92 1.00 8.12
CA LEU A 53 -15.33 0.75 6.73
C LEU A 53 -15.14 -0.71 6.34
N LEU A 54 -14.04 -1.35 6.78
CA LEU A 54 -13.60 -2.67 6.32
C LEU A 54 -14.01 -3.81 7.26
N THR A 55 -14.46 -3.51 8.49
CA THR A 55 -14.87 -4.52 9.48
C THR A 55 -15.87 -5.56 8.93
N PRO A 56 -16.89 -5.21 8.10
CA PRO A 56 -17.80 -6.21 7.54
C PRO A 56 -17.13 -7.27 6.66
N LEU A 57 -15.91 -7.01 6.18
CA LEU A 57 -15.09 -7.95 5.40
C LEU A 57 -14.11 -8.74 6.28
N ALA A 58 -14.06 -8.45 7.59
CA ALA A 58 -13.13 -9.08 8.50
C ALA A 58 -13.46 -10.56 8.70
N SER A 59 -12.43 -11.40 8.64
CA SER A 59 -12.53 -12.78 9.13
C SER A 59 -12.56 -12.80 10.67
N SER A 60 -12.87 -13.96 11.25
CA SER A 60 -12.73 -14.16 12.70
C SER A 60 -11.27 -14.16 13.18
N GLN A 61 -10.32 -14.14 12.26
CA GLN A 61 -8.90 -14.19 12.57
C GLN A 61 -8.37 -12.82 12.94
N ASN A 62 -7.77 -12.70 14.13
CA ASN A 62 -6.93 -11.58 14.51
C ASN A 62 -5.46 -11.95 14.29
N LEU A 63 -4.63 -10.98 13.98
CA LEU A 63 -3.21 -11.16 13.73
C LEU A 63 -2.42 -10.09 14.46
N GLU A 64 -1.46 -10.52 15.29
CA GLU A 64 -0.47 -9.61 15.85
C GLU A 64 0.63 -9.36 14.82
N LEU A 65 0.88 -8.10 14.52
CA LEU A 65 1.95 -7.67 13.64
C LEU A 65 3.12 -7.15 14.48
N ALA A 66 4.32 -7.60 14.16
CA ALA A 66 5.54 -7.15 14.81
C ALA A 66 6.43 -6.37 13.85
N GLY A 67 7.08 -5.34 14.35
CA GLY A 67 8.00 -4.50 13.59
C GLY A 67 8.97 -3.75 14.50
N VAL A 68 9.73 -2.84 13.92
CA VAL A 68 10.72 -2.02 14.64
C VAL A 68 10.08 -1.20 15.77
N GLY A 69 8.83 -0.75 15.58
CA GLY A 69 8.07 0.01 16.57
C GLY A 69 7.40 -0.83 17.65
N GLY A 70 7.54 -2.16 17.64
CA GLY A 70 6.90 -3.08 18.58
C GLY A 70 5.85 -3.96 17.91
N LYS A 71 4.79 -4.28 18.67
CA LYS A 71 3.70 -5.16 18.26
C LYS A 71 2.39 -4.40 18.17
N ALA A 72 1.55 -4.74 17.22
CA ALA A 72 0.23 -4.15 17.03
C ALA A 72 -0.80 -5.20 16.61
N ASP A 73 -2.00 -5.08 17.14
CA ASP A 73 -3.10 -5.96 16.78
C ASP A 73 -3.75 -5.50 15.47
N SER A 74 -4.14 -6.48 14.68
CA SER A 74 -4.84 -6.25 13.41
C SER A 74 -5.94 -7.27 13.19
N LYS A 75 -6.91 -6.90 12.34
CA LYS A 75 -7.89 -7.83 11.78
C LYS A 75 -7.51 -8.18 10.36
N VAL A 76 -7.74 -9.43 9.98
CA VAL A 76 -7.56 -9.88 8.60
C VAL A 76 -8.84 -9.64 7.83
N ILE A 77 -8.70 -8.98 6.69
CA ILE A 77 -9.81 -8.70 5.77
C ILE A 77 -9.49 -9.28 4.38
N GLU A 78 -10.51 -9.70 3.66
CA GLU A 78 -10.39 -10.09 2.26
C GLU A 78 -11.07 -9.04 1.39
N THR A 79 -10.27 -8.37 0.56
CA THR A 79 -10.75 -7.31 -0.31
C THR A 79 -9.87 -7.13 -1.54
N ARG A 80 -10.13 -6.08 -2.29
CA ARG A 80 -9.40 -5.71 -3.51
C ARG A 80 -8.76 -4.34 -3.35
N LEU A 81 -7.52 -4.22 -3.82
CA LEU A 81 -6.82 -2.97 -4.04
C LEU A 81 -6.75 -2.69 -5.53
N ALA A 82 -7.00 -1.46 -5.92
CA ALA A 82 -6.84 -0.99 -7.29
C ALA A 82 -5.77 0.10 -7.36
N PHE A 83 -4.95 0.02 -8.41
CA PHE A 83 -3.96 1.03 -8.76
C PHE A 83 -4.29 1.56 -10.16
N VAL A 84 -4.03 2.84 -10.40
CA VAL A 84 -4.18 3.44 -11.72
C VAL A 84 -2.86 3.27 -12.49
N ARG A 85 -2.96 2.71 -13.68
CA ARG A 85 -1.83 2.52 -14.59
C ARG A 85 -1.53 3.82 -15.35
N ASP A 86 -0.35 3.86 -15.95
CA ASP A 86 0.09 4.96 -16.83
C ASP A 86 -0.81 5.18 -18.06
N ASP A 87 -1.57 4.17 -18.47
CA ASP A 87 -2.57 4.28 -19.54
C ASP A 87 -3.98 4.69 -19.05
N GLY A 88 -4.13 5.01 -17.77
CA GLY A 88 -5.39 5.38 -17.13
C GLY A 88 -6.30 4.21 -16.73
N ASN A 89 -5.97 3.00 -17.15
CA ASN A 89 -6.70 1.80 -16.71
C ASN A 89 -6.38 1.43 -15.28
N ARG A 90 -7.21 0.60 -14.68
CA ARG A 90 -6.98 0.06 -13.33
C ARG A 90 -6.41 -1.35 -13.39
N VAL A 91 -5.49 -1.62 -12.49
CA VAL A 91 -5.08 -2.97 -12.12
C VAL A 91 -5.58 -3.25 -10.71
N THR A 92 -6.14 -4.43 -10.52
CA THR A 92 -6.74 -4.82 -9.24
C THR A 92 -6.03 -6.05 -8.70
N VAL A 93 -5.70 -6.00 -7.42
CA VAL A 93 -5.14 -7.13 -6.67
C VAL A 93 -6.17 -7.53 -5.62
N GLN A 94 -6.64 -8.79 -5.68
CA GLN A 94 -7.48 -9.38 -4.66
C GLN A 94 -6.59 -10.16 -3.69
N GLY A 95 -6.82 -9.98 -2.39
CA GLY A 95 -6.03 -10.65 -1.38
C GLY A 95 -6.59 -10.53 0.02
N ARG A 96 -5.83 -11.14 0.94
CA ARG A 96 -6.08 -11.05 2.38
C ARG A 96 -5.06 -10.08 2.95
N PHE A 97 -5.57 -8.97 3.49
CA PHE A 97 -4.79 -7.88 4.04
C PHE A 97 -5.10 -7.72 5.53
N SER A 98 -4.31 -6.92 6.21
CA SER A 98 -4.55 -6.56 7.59
C SER A 98 -5.06 -5.13 7.72
N VAL A 99 -5.82 -4.85 8.77
CA VAL A 99 -6.18 -3.49 9.19
C VAL A 99 -5.88 -3.34 10.67
N PHE A 100 -5.15 -2.28 11.04
CA PHE A 100 -4.85 -2.01 12.45
C PHE A 100 -6.12 -1.75 13.24
N THR A 101 -6.14 -2.20 14.49
CA THR A 101 -7.28 -2.00 15.41
C THR A 101 -7.11 -0.76 16.29
N ASP A 102 -5.88 -0.27 16.44
CA ASP A 102 -5.56 0.93 17.23
C ASP A 102 -5.04 2.04 16.31
N ILE A 103 -5.66 3.21 16.38
CA ILE A 103 -5.26 4.40 15.60
C ILE A 103 -3.82 4.87 15.89
N LYS A 104 -3.27 4.48 17.04
CA LYS A 104 -1.89 4.80 17.42
C LYS A 104 -0.86 3.91 16.76
N SER A 105 -1.28 2.80 16.14
CA SER A 105 -0.36 1.82 15.53
C SER A 105 0.32 2.35 14.28
N SER A 106 -0.40 3.12 13.48
CA SER A 106 0.14 3.82 12.29
C SER A 106 -0.84 4.90 11.85
N ASP A 107 -0.30 5.99 11.34
CA ASP A 107 -1.04 7.11 10.73
C ASP A 107 -1.16 6.97 9.20
N VAL A 108 -0.59 5.91 8.64
CA VAL A 108 -0.59 5.65 7.20
C VAL A 108 -0.73 4.15 6.91
N SER A 109 -1.48 3.84 5.86
CA SER A 109 -1.53 2.48 5.33
C SER A 109 -0.22 2.12 4.66
N VAL A 110 0.20 0.86 4.77
CA VAL A 110 1.49 0.35 4.29
C VAL A 110 1.26 -0.66 3.17
N LEU A 111 1.93 -0.48 2.05
CA LEU A 111 1.99 -1.45 0.95
C LEU A 111 3.23 -2.33 1.14
N GLY A 112 3.01 -3.57 1.51
CA GLY A 112 4.04 -4.54 1.83
C GLY A 112 4.49 -5.40 0.65
N ARG A 113 5.41 -6.33 0.94
CA ARG A 113 6.00 -7.24 -0.06
C ARG A 113 5.02 -8.26 -0.61
N ASP A 114 3.93 -8.57 0.10
CA ASP A 114 2.84 -9.41 -0.41
C ASP A 114 2.24 -8.88 -1.73
N ILE A 115 2.32 -7.57 -1.97
CA ILE A 115 1.95 -6.94 -3.23
C ILE A 115 3.19 -6.55 -4.04
N THR A 116 4.14 -5.83 -3.44
CA THR A 116 5.26 -5.24 -4.19
C THR A 116 6.19 -6.26 -4.82
N ASN A 117 6.25 -7.51 -4.33
CA ASN A 117 7.00 -8.60 -4.96
C ASN A 117 6.49 -8.99 -6.36
N ASN A 118 5.29 -8.53 -6.76
CA ASN A 118 4.79 -8.72 -8.13
C ASN A 118 5.31 -7.65 -9.10
N PHE A 119 6.10 -6.69 -8.61
CA PHE A 119 6.56 -5.53 -9.37
C PHE A 119 8.06 -5.35 -9.22
N HIS A 120 8.67 -4.70 -10.22
CA HIS A 120 9.95 -4.04 -10.04
C HIS A 120 9.67 -2.65 -9.47
N VAL A 121 10.18 -2.38 -8.28
CA VAL A 121 9.96 -1.09 -7.60
C VAL A 121 11.20 -0.23 -7.73
N ILE A 122 11.01 0.99 -8.22
CA ILE A 122 12.06 1.97 -8.40
C ILE A 122 11.81 3.17 -7.50
N TYR A 123 12.78 3.45 -6.63
CA TYR A 123 12.84 4.65 -5.82
C TYR A 123 13.95 5.55 -6.33
N SER A 124 13.61 6.65 -6.96
CA SER A 124 14.57 7.66 -7.40
C SER A 124 14.33 8.95 -6.64
N TYR A 125 15.07 9.16 -5.55
CA TYR A 125 14.96 10.39 -4.78
C TYR A 125 15.48 11.60 -5.57
N PRO A 126 16.64 11.54 -6.24
CA PRO A 126 17.11 12.64 -7.08
C PRO A 126 16.16 12.98 -8.21
N GLY A 127 15.60 11.97 -8.87
CA GLY A 127 14.64 12.14 -9.97
C GLY A 127 13.20 12.40 -9.51
N ARG A 128 12.94 12.37 -8.20
CA ARG A 128 11.59 12.52 -7.62
C ARG A 128 10.56 11.53 -8.17
N GLN A 129 11.03 10.32 -8.50
CA GLN A 129 10.20 9.28 -9.09
C GLN A 129 10.00 8.11 -8.12
N VAL A 130 8.80 7.56 -8.14
CA VAL A 130 8.43 6.30 -7.50
C VAL A 130 7.63 5.52 -8.51
N ILE A 131 8.08 4.32 -8.87
CA ILE A 131 7.50 3.58 -10.00
C ILE A 131 7.40 2.11 -9.62
N MET A 132 6.26 1.48 -9.93
CA MET A 132 6.09 0.04 -9.92
C MET A 132 5.87 -0.47 -11.35
N LEU A 133 6.68 -1.44 -11.78
CA LEU A 133 6.66 -2.00 -13.13
C LEU A 133 6.42 -3.51 -13.10
N THR A 134 5.59 -4.01 -14.01
CA THR A 134 5.53 -5.44 -14.29
C THR A 134 6.35 -5.79 -15.54
N GLN A 135 6.81 -7.03 -15.61
CA GLN A 135 7.45 -7.55 -16.82
C GLN A 135 6.40 -7.89 -17.89
N PRO A 136 6.74 -7.81 -19.21
CA PRO A 136 8.00 -7.26 -19.72
C PRO A 136 8.04 -5.74 -19.66
N HIS A 137 9.23 -5.17 -19.44
CA HIS A 137 9.45 -3.73 -19.57
C HIS A 137 10.82 -3.44 -20.17
N ALA A 138 10.97 -2.29 -20.79
CA ALA A 138 12.20 -1.79 -21.40
C ALA A 138 12.80 -0.61 -20.61
N TYR A 139 12.55 -0.54 -19.31
CA TYR A 139 13.06 0.54 -18.47
C TYR A 139 14.58 0.42 -18.30
N ARG A 140 15.29 1.51 -18.51
CA ARG A 140 16.73 1.62 -18.30
C ARG A 140 17.02 2.78 -17.35
N ILE A 141 18.01 2.60 -16.49
CA ILE A 141 18.54 3.68 -15.65
C ILE A 141 19.81 4.16 -16.33
N GLU A 142 19.80 5.42 -16.75
CA GLU A 142 20.96 6.05 -17.39
C GLU A 142 21.50 7.12 -16.44
N SER A 143 22.82 7.12 -16.25
CA SER A 143 23.49 8.20 -15.54
C SER A 143 23.55 9.43 -16.45
N ALA A 144 23.20 10.58 -15.93
CA ALA A 144 23.36 11.83 -16.63
C ALA A 144 24.84 12.21 -16.78
#